data_3f4cc05a655d5bde6a40230135dea14a
#
_entry.id   3f4cc05a655d5bde6a40230135dea14a
#
_cell.length_a   1.000
_cell.length_b   1.000
_cell.length_c   1.000
_cell.angle_alpha   90.00
_cell.angle_beta   90.00
_cell.angle_gamma   90.00
#
_symmetry.space_group_name_H-M   'P 1'
#
loop_
_entity.id
_entity.type
_entity.pdbx_description
1 polymer ?
#
loop_
_entity_poly.entity_id
_entity_poly.type
_entity_poly.pdbx_seq_one_letter_code
_entity_poly.pdbx_strand_id
1 'polypeptide(L)'
;MYAIIPQQIPQDRRAEINEKILFAIDSGKDLVPKESIYNCYTGIGGLHNLRQSDFTSYHEYAEAKKEFEMGQFFTPHDICRSMVETLSPTSAEMVLDMCCGMGNFFNHLPNLHNAYGFDIDGKAVAVARYLYPEAHIEKCDIQLYNPEQRFDIIVGNPPFNLKFDYRLSQEFYMDKAYDVLNPAGILMVIVPLSFMQNEFCLLYTSDAADDLI
;
A
#
# COMPACT_ATOMS: atom_id res chain seq x y z
N MET A 1 -15.91 -12.21 -14.18
CA MET A 1 -15.28 -11.95 -12.86
C MET A 1 -13.99 -12.75 -12.83
N TYR A 2 -12.86 -12.12 -13.16
CA TYR A 2 -11.57 -12.82 -13.22
C TYR A 2 -10.96 -12.76 -11.84
N ALA A 3 -10.86 -13.90 -11.17
CA ALA A 3 -10.00 -14.02 -10.00
C ALA A 3 -8.56 -13.87 -10.51
N ILE A 4 -7.94 -12.72 -10.26
CA ILE A 4 -6.52 -12.52 -10.50
C ILE A 4 -5.79 -13.35 -9.44
N ILE A 5 -5.41 -14.56 -9.81
CA ILE A 5 -4.53 -15.37 -8.97
C ILE A 5 -3.11 -14.87 -9.28
N PRO A 6 -2.40 -14.26 -8.31
CA PRO A 6 -1.02 -13.87 -8.53
C PRO A 6 -0.24 -15.10 -8.96
N GLN A 7 0.37 -15.07 -10.15
CA GLN A 7 1.28 -16.14 -10.56
C GLN A 7 2.45 -16.14 -9.58
N GLN A 8 2.79 -17.31 -9.05
CA GLN A 8 3.96 -17.48 -8.20
C GLN A 8 5.21 -17.35 -9.08
N ILE A 9 5.79 -16.15 -9.12
CA ILE A 9 7.05 -15.93 -9.80
C ILE A 9 8.16 -16.45 -8.89
N PRO A 10 9.03 -17.37 -9.37
CA PRO A 10 10.18 -17.82 -8.61
C PRO A 10 11.03 -16.65 -8.14
N GLN A 11 11.51 -16.75 -6.91
CA GLN A 11 12.28 -15.70 -6.22
C GLN A 11 13.44 -15.15 -7.07
N ASP A 12 14.22 -16.05 -7.66
CA ASP A 12 15.39 -15.77 -8.47
C ASP A 12 15.07 -15.00 -9.78
N ARG A 13 13.80 -15.00 -10.21
CA ARG A 13 13.35 -14.32 -11.42
C ARG A 13 12.65 -12.99 -11.19
N ARG A 14 12.33 -12.66 -9.95
CA ARG A 14 11.52 -11.45 -9.63
C ARG A 14 12.22 -10.16 -9.99
N ALA A 15 13.49 -10.03 -9.65
CA ALA A 15 14.28 -8.85 -9.98
C ALA A 15 14.34 -8.61 -11.50
N GLU A 16 14.64 -9.65 -12.26
CA GLU A 16 14.70 -9.58 -13.73
C GLU A 16 13.36 -9.17 -14.35
N ILE A 17 12.26 -9.73 -13.85
CA ILE A 17 10.91 -9.43 -14.36
C ILE A 17 10.51 -8.00 -14.02
N ASN A 18 10.77 -7.55 -12.78
CA ASN A 18 10.54 -6.17 -12.38
C ASN A 18 11.30 -5.18 -13.26
N GLU A 19 12.58 -5.45 -13.54
CA GLU A 19 13.40 -4.59 -14.41
C GLU A 19 12.87 -4.55 -15.85
N LYS A 20 12.42 -5.67 -16.39
CA LYS A 20 11.79 -5.72 -17.72
C LYS A 20 10.50 -4.90 -17.78
N ILE A 21 9.65 -4.99 -16.75
CA ILE A 21 8.42 -4.21 -16.66
C ILE A 21 8.76 -2.71 -16.60
N LEU A 22 9.67 -2.32 -15.71
CA LEU A 22 10.08 -0.93 -15.56
C LEU A 22 10.71 -0.37 -16.84
N PHE A 23 11.57 -1.14 -17.51
CA PHE A 23 12.16 -0.75 -18.78
C PHE A 23 11.09 -0.58 -19.88
N ALA A 24 10.10 -1.46 -19.95
CA ALA A 24 9.03 -1.34 -20.92
C ALA A 24 8.15 -0.10 -20.66
N ILE A 25 7.86 0.20 -19.40
CA ILE A 25 7.12 1.40 -18.98
C ILE A 25 7.92 2.66 -19.35
N ASP A 26 9.21 2.72 -19.01
CA ASP A 26 10.07 3.90 -19.22
C ASP A 26 10.32 4.15 -20.72
N SER A 27 10.53 3.09 -21.50
CA SER A 27 10.78 3.21 -22.93
C SER A 27 9.56 3.68 -23.73
N GLY A 28 8.34 3.45 -23.22
CA GLY A 28 7.09 3.76 -23.91
C GLY A 28 6.90 3.06 -25.25
N LYS A 29 7.78 2.10 -25.60
CA LYS A 29 7.76 1.43 -26.92
C LYS A 29 6.69 0.38 -27.05
N ASP A 30 6.41 -0.32 -25.96
CA ASP A 30 5.42 -1.40 -25.90
C ASP A 30 4.45 -1.15 -24.76
N LEU A 31 3.16 -1.28 -25.05
CA LEU A 31 2.13 -1.25 -23.99
C LEU A 31 2.21 -2.54 -23.18
N VAL A 32 2.57 -2.41 -21.90
CA VAL A 32 2.52 -3.53 -20.96
C VAL A 32 1.08 -3.68 -20.48
N PRO A 33 0.42 -4.84 -20.75
CA PRO A 33 -0.94 -5.05 -20.27
C PRO A 33 -1.02 -4.90 -18.74
N LYS A 34 -2.02 -4.19 -18.24
CA LYS A 34 -2.24 -4.01 -16.79
C LYS A 34 -2.24 -5.35 -16.04
N GLU A 35 -2.89 -6.35 -16.61
CA GLU A 35 -2.96 -7.71 -16.05
C GLU A 35 -1.56 -8.35 -15.90
N SER A 36 -0.67 -8.13 -16.85
CA SER A 36 0.72 -8.61 -16.76
C SER A 36 1.47 -7.95 -15.62
N ILE A 37 1.25 -6.64 -15.40
CA ILE A 37 1.86 -5.93 -14.28
C ILE A 37 1.31 -6.47 -12.96
N TYR A 38 0.00 -6.61 -12.80
CA TYR A 38 -0.62 -7.16 -11.59
C TYR A 38 -0.14 -8.56 -11.24
N ASN A 39 0.12 -9.40 -12.24
CA ASN A 39 0.56 -10.77 -12.03
C ASN A 39 2.08 -10.90 -11.83
N CYS A 40 2.87 -9.94 -12.29
CA CYS A 40 4.31 -10.11 -12.44
C CYS A 40 5.16 -9.08 -11.68
N TYR A 41 4.66 -7.85 -11.46
CA TYR A 41 5.42 -6.85 -10.73
C TYR A 41 5.32 -7.11 -9.22
N THR A 42 6.45 -7.34 -8.59
CA THR A 42 6.53 -7.71 -7.18
C THR A 42 7.26 -6.67 -6.31
N GLY A 43 7.83 -5.63 -6.93
CA GLY A 43 8.60 -4.62 -6.20
C GLY A 43 9.84 -5.19 -5.49
N ILE A 44 10.33 -4.47 -4.51
CA ILE A 44 11.50 -4.87 -3.72
C ILE A 44 11.16 -6.03 -2.79
N GLY A 45 9.94 -6.02 -2.21
CA GLY A 45 9.50 -6.99 -1.22
C GLY A 45 9.08 -8.35 -1.76
N GLY A 46 8.82 -8.51 -3.00
CA GLY A 46 8.34 -9.64 -3.82
C GLY A 46 8.28 -11.08 -3.30
N LEU A 47 8.26 -11.28 -1.99
CA LEU A 47 8.42 -12.57 -1.31
C LEU A 47 7.08 -13.17 -0.86
N HIS A 48 6.01 -12.97 -1.61
CA HIS A 48 4.73 -13.56 -1.31
C HIS A 48 4.82 -15.09 -1.24
N ASN A 49 4.36 -15.67 -0.13
CA ASN A 49 4.39 -17.10 0.15
C ASN A 49 5.80 -17.69 0.35
N LEU A 50 6.70 -16.98 1.03
CA LEU A 50 7.97 -17.53 1.51
C LEU A 50 7.74 -18.83 2.27
N ARG A 51 8.32 -19.91 1.75
CA ARG A 51 8.41 -21.19 2.46
C ARG A 51 9.86 -21.44 2.81
N GLN A 52 10.12 -21.91 4.02
CA GLN A 52 11.47 -22.29 4.43
C GLN A 52 12.11 -23.31 3.46
N SER A 53 11.29 -24.16 2.84
CA SER A 53 11.73 -25.13 1.83
C SER A 53 12.29 -24.52 0.54
N ASP A 54 12.06 -23.24 0.31
CA ASP A 54 12.50 -22.53 -0.91
C ASP A 54 13.92 -21.95 -0.75
N PHE A 55 14.54 -22.15 0.42
CA PHE A 55 15.87 -21.66 0.77
C PHE A 55 16.81 -22.81 1.14
N THR A 56 18.09 -22.63 0.88
CA THR A 56 19.12 -23.65 1.19
C THR A 56 19.42 -23.73 2.68
N SER A 57 19.13 -22.66 3.44
CA SER A 57 19.34 -22.61 4.89
C SER A 57 18.22 -21.82 5.60
N TYR A 58 18.04 -22.13 6.90
CA TYR A 58 17.16 -21.34 7.76
C TYR A 58 17.60 -19.87 7.88
N HIS A 59 18.90 -19.62 7.82
CA HIS A 59 19.45 -18.26 7.90
C HIS A 59 19.00 -17.41 6.70
N GLU A 60 19.15 -17.94 5.48
CA GLU A 60 18.68 -17.27 4.26
C GLU A 60 17.18 -17.01 4.29
N TYR A 61 16.39 -17.99 4.75
CA TYR A 61 14.95 -17.81 4.93
C TYR A 61 14.64 -16.72 5.96
N ALA A 62 15.34 -16.69 7.09
CA ALA A 62 15.13 -15.69 8.14
C ALA A 62 15.52 -14.29 7.71
N GLU A 63 16.60 -14.12 6.94
CA GLU A 63 17.01 -12.85 6.36
C GLU A 63 15.98 -12.37 5.32
N ALA A 64 15.60 -13.23 4.39
CA ALA A 64 14.59 -12.92 3.39
C ALA A 64 13.24 -12.59 4.04
N LYS A 65 12.87 -13.30 5.11
CA LYS A 65 11.67 -13.00 5.89
C LYS A 65 11.76 -11.64 6.58
N LYS A 66 12.93 -11.28 7.10
CA LYS A 66 13.16 -9.96 7.70
C LYS A 66 13.09 -8.85 6.66
N GLU A 67 13.68 -9.04 5.49
CA GLU A 67 13.54 -8.10 4.36
C GLU A 67 12.07 -7.99 3.91
N PHE A 68 11.33 -9.08 3.93
CA PHE A 68 9.89 -9.09 3.65
C PHE A 68 9.08 -8.34 4.71
N GLU A 69 9.37 -8.55 5.99
CA GLU A 69 8.72 -7.85 7.11
C GLU A 69 9.06 -6.34 7.13
N MET A 70 10.21 -5.97 6.59
CA MET A 70 10.65 -4.57 6.38
C MET A 70 10.32 -4.06 4.97
N GLY A 71 9.88 -4.94 4.08
CA GLY A 71 9.76 -4.72 2.66
C GLY A 71 8.37 -4.31 2.22
N GLN A 72 8.34 -3.93 0.96
CA GLN A 72 7.16 -3.54 0.22
C GLN A 72 6.24 -4.74 -0.02
N PHE A 73 5.04 -4.70 0.52
CA PHE A 73 4.00 -5.69 0.31
C PHE A 73 2.81 -5.05 -0.41
N PHE A 74 2.60 -5.43 -1.67
CA PHE A 74 1.44 -4.97 -2.40
C PHE A 74 0.19 -5.74 -1.98
N THR A 75 -0.78 -5.03 -1.47
CA THR A 75 -2.04 -5.61 -1.01
C THR A 75 -2.76 -6.34 -2.14
N PRO A 76 -3.19 -7.60 -1.95
CA PRO A 76 -3.94 -8.34 -2.96
C PRO A 76 -5.22 -7.60 -3.39
N HIS A 77 -5.56 -7.70 -4.68
CA HIS A 77 -6.69 -6.97 -5.25
C HIS A 77 -8.05 -7.34 -4.66
N ASP A 78 -8.23 -8.57 -4.19
CA ASP A 78 -9.45 -9.02 -3.51
C ASP A 78 -9.63 -8.33 -2.16
N ILE A 79 -8.54 -8.12 -1.42
CA ILE A 79 -8.54 -7.36 -0.16
C ILE A 79 -8.81 -5.88 -0.46
N CYS A 80 -8.09 -5.28 -1.42
CA CYS A 80 -8.32 -3.88 -1.81
C CYS A 80 -9.78 -3.65 -2.20
N ARG A 81 -10.34 -4.53 -3.02
CA ARG A 81 -11.74 -4.47 -3.44
C ARG A 81 -12.68 -4.53 -2.24
N SER A 82 -12.50 -5.51 -1.35
CA SER A 82 -13.36 -5.67 -0.17
C SER A 82 -13.34 -4.44 0.73
N MET A 83 -12.17 -3.83 0.93
CA MET A 83 -12.04 -2.60 1.72
C MET A 83 -12.72 -1.42 1.03
N VAL A 84 -12.52 -1.22 -0.27
CA VAL A 84 -13.15 -0.13 -1.02
C VAL A 84 -14.67 -0.32 -1.11
N GLU A 85 -15.17 -1.54 -1.33
CA GLU A 85 -16.61 -1.84 -1.30
C GLU A 85 -17.22 -1.55 0.07
N THR A 86 -16.52 -1.82 1.17
CA THR A 86 -16.97 -1.51 2.53
C THR A 86 -17.03 0.00 2.77
N LEU A 87 -16.02 0.74 2.32
CA LEU A 87 -15.97 2.21 2.40
C LEU A 87 -17.04 2.87 1.51
N SER A 88 -17.38 2.22 0.39
CA SER A 88 -18.34 2.70 -0.61
C SER A 88 -18.10 4.17 -1.03
N PRO A 89 -16.87 4.55 -1.41
CA PRO A 89 -16.58 5.94 -1.76
C PRO A 89 -17.44 6.42 -2.91
N THR A 90 -17.91 7.65 -2.82
CA THR A 90 -18.58 8.33 -3.94
C THR A 90 -17.55 8.88 -4.93
N SER A 91 -17.97 9.22 -6.14
CA SER A 91 -17.09 9.83 -7.14
C SER A 91 -16.66 11.27 -6.80
N ALA A 92 -17.29 11.89 -5.79
CA ALA A 92 -16.97 13.25 -5.34
C ALA A 92 -15.93 13.26 -4.21
N GLU A 93 -15.78 12.16 -3.48
CA GLU A 93 -14.89 12.09 -2.33
C GLU A 93 -13.42 11.95 -2.76
N MET A 94 -12.57 12.64 -2.01
CA MET A 94 -11.12 12.60 -2.18
C MET A 94 -10.55 11.45 -1.34
N VAL A 95 -9.89 10.53 -2.02
CA VAL A 95 -9.33 9.31 -1.41
C VAL A 95 -7.81 9.37 -1.44
N LEU A 96 -7.18 9.14 -0.30
CA LEU A 96 -5.72 9.08 -0.16
C LEU A 96 -5.26 7.67 0.22
N ASP A 97 -4.21 7.20 -0.45
CA ASP A 97 -3.35 6.10 -0.01
C ASP A 97 -1.95 6.63 0.29
N MET A 98 -1.55 6.65 1.57
CA MET A 98 -0.28 7.25 2.02
C MET A 98 0.96 6.37 1.76
N CYS A 99 0.78 5.13 1.30
CA CYS A 99 1.83 4.16 0.99
C CYS A 99 1.35 3.25 -0.15
N CYS A 100 1.00 3.90 -1.27
CA CYS A 100 0.19 3.31 -2.32
C CYS A 100 0.87 2.16 -3.09
N GLY A 101 2.19 2.00 -2.97
CA GLY A 101 2.94 1.03 -3.75
C GLY A 101 2.67 1.20 -5.25
N MET A 102 2.26 0.13 -5.90
CA MET A 102 1.85 0.18 -7.31
C MET A 102 0.37 0.57 -7.52
N GLY A 103 -0.34 1.00 -6.47
CA GLY A 103 -1.68 1.59 -6.55
C GLY A 103 -2.83 0.58 -6.59
N ASN A 104 -2.72 -0.58 -5.95
CA ASN A 104 -3.74 -1.62 -6.04
C ASN A 104 -5.13 -1.19 -5.55
N PHE A 105 -5.24 -0.28 -4.59
CA PHE A 105 -6.51 0.28 -4.15
C PHE A 105 -7.20 1.10 -5.25
N PHE A 106 -6.44 1.81 -6.09
CA PHE A 106 -6.98 2.67 -7.13
C PHE A 106 -7.78 1.92 -8.19
N ASN A 107 -7.47 0.62 -8.40
CA ASN A 107 -8.22 -0.21 -9.33
C ASN A 107 -9.71 -0.37 -8.98
N HIS A 108 -10.08 -0.04 -7.75
CA HIS A 108 -11.42 -0.25 -7.21
C HIS A 108 -12.15 1.06 -6.88
N LEU A 109 -11.48 2.22 -7.02
CA LEU A 109 -12.08 3.52 -6.76
C LEU A 109 -13.01 3.97 -7.90
N PRO A 110 -14.11 4.64 -7.59
CA PRO A 110 -15.09 5.08 -8.58
C PRO A 110 -14.60 6.25 -9.45
N ASN A 111 -13.63 7.04 -8.96
CA ASN A 111 -13.09 8.21 -9.65
C ASN A 111 -11.61 8.40 -9.35
N LEU A 112 -10.79 8.18 -10.36
CA LEU A 112 -9.34 8.32 -10.23
C LEU A 112 -8.86 9.77 -10.19
N HIS A 113 -9.60 10.71 -10.71
CA HIS A 113 -9.23 12.14 -10.61
C HIS A 113 -9.26 12.68 -9.17
N ASN A 114 -9.95 12.00 -8.26
CA ASN A 114 -10.00 12.30 -6.84
C ASN A 114 -9.18 11.29 -6.01
N ALA A 115 -8.34 10.48 -6.65
CA ALA A 115 -7.45 9.52 -6.00
C ALA A 115 -6.04 10.08 -5.88
N TYR A 116 -5.49 10.03 -4.68
CA TYR A 116 -4.16 10.53 -4.33
C TYR A 116 -3.34 9.38 -3.74
N GLY A 117 -2.08 9.29 -4.15
CA GLY A 117 -1.18 8.25 -3.67
C GLY A 117 0.24 8.73 -3.48
N PHE A 118 0.82 8.32 -2.37
CA PHE A 118 2.22 8.60 -2.05
C PHE A 118 2.95 7.31 -1.78
N ASP A 119 4.18 7.22 -2.23
CA ASP A 119 5.08 6.14 -1.87
C ASP A 119 6.54 6.64 -1.92
N ILE A 120 7.37 6.10 -1.04
CA ILE A 120 8.80 6.42 -1.00
C ILE A 120 9.56 5.73 -2.14
N ASP A 121 9.05 4.58 -2.63
CA ASP A 121 9.66 3.84 -3.73
C ASP A 121 9.27 4.44 -5.08
N GLY A 122 10.23 5.14 -5.71
CA GLY A 122 10.03 5.73 -7.03
C GLY A 122 9.74 4.72 -8.14
N LYS A 123 10.15 3.45 -8.01
CA LYS A 123 9.85 2.40 -8.99
C LYS A 123 8.38 1.99 -8.91
N ALA A 124 7.87 1.78 -7.69
CA ALA A 124 6.46 1.50 -7.47
C ALA A 124 5.57 2.66 -7.96
N VAL A 125 5.96 3.91 -7.66
CA VAL A 125 5.29 5.12 -8.16
C VAL A 125 5.26 5.17 -9.69
N ALA A 126 6.36 4.81 -10.37
CA ALA A 126 6.38 4.76 -11.84
C ALA A 126 5.38 3.74 -12.39
N VAL A 127 5.29 2.56 -11.77
CA VAL A 127 4.30 1.55 -12.12
C VAL A 127 2.88 2.04 -11.85
N ALA A 128 2.64 2.63 -10.69
CA ALA A 128 1.33 3.16 -10.32
C ALA A 128 0.85 4.25 -11.29
N ARG A 129 1.71 5.19 -11.66
CA ARG A 129 1.40 6.23 -12.67
C ARG A 129 1.08 5.65 -14.04
N TYR A 130 1.76 4.58 -14.43
CA TYR A 130 1.47 3.88 -15.68
C TYR A 130 0.11 3.19 -15.64
N LEU A 131 -0.22 2.55 -14.52
CA LEU A 131 -1.50 1.86 -14.33
C LEU A 131 -2.69 2.82 -14.20
N TYR A 132 -2.48 3.95 -13.52
CA TYR A 132 -3.54 4.90 -13.14
C TYR A 132 -3.13 6.35 -13.48
N PRO A 133 -3.03 6.69 -14.78
CA PRO A 133 -2.53 8.00 -15.22
C PRO A 133 -3.44 9.17 -14.83
N GLU A 134 -4.69 8.90 -14.45
CA GLU A 134 -5.67 9.90 -14.02
C GLU A 134 -5.55 10.23 -12.51
N ALA A 135 -4.86 9.38 -11.74
CA ALA A 135 -4.68 9.58 -10.30
C ALA A 135 -3.47 10.49 -10.01
N HIS A 136 -3.54 11.19 -8.88
CA HIS A 136 -2.47 12.05 -8.38
C HIS A 136 -1.47 11.22 -7.57
N ILE A 137 -0.46 10.67 -8.23
CA ILE A 137 0.50 9.76 -7.61
C ILE A 137 1.88 10.40 -7.58
N GLU A 138 2.48 10.49 -6.39
CA GLU A 138 3.77 11.14 -6.21
C GLU A 138 4.74 10.29 -5.39
N LYS A 139 6.03 10.40 -5.75
CA LYS A 139 7.09 9.91 -4.90
C LYS A 139 7.26 10.88 -3.74
N CYS A 140 6.91 10.43 -2.54
CA CYS A 140 6.96 11.25 -1.33
C CYS A 140 7.34 10.40 -0.12
N ASP A 141 8.20 10.93 0.72
CA ASP A 141 8.35 10.42 2.08
C ASP A 141 7.23 11.03 2.94
N ILE A 142 6.31 10.19 3.37
CA ILE A 142 5.15 10.63 4.16
C ILE A 142 5.55 11.33 5.47
N GLN A 143 6.74 11.07 6.00
CA GLN A 143 7.24 11.75 7.18
C GLN A 143 7.46 13.25 6.93
N LEU A 144 7.78 13.61 5.68
CA LEU A 144 8.02 14.99 5.25
C LEU A 144 6.77 15.64 4.63
N TYR A 145 5.73 14.85 4.39
CA TYR A 145 4.50 15.34 3.78
C TYR A 145 3.69 16.17 4.77
N ASN A 146 3.46 17.42 4.44
CA ASN A 146 2.63 18.33 5.23
C ASN A 146 1.68 19.09 4.31
N PRO A 147 0.59 18.44 3.86
CA PRO A 147 -0.35 19.05 2.92
C PRO A 147 -1.24 20.08 3.59
N GLU A 148 -1.59 21.12 2.84
CA GLU A 148 -2.75 21.95 3.14
C GLU A 148 -4.07 21.24 2.82
N GLN A 149 -4.02 20.25 1.92
CA GLN A 149 -5.17 19.49 1.44
C GLN A 149 -5.57 18.42 2.45
N ARG A 150 -6.89 18.26 2.62
CA ARG A 150 -7.48 17.21 3.45
C ARG A 150 -8.30 16.25 2.60
N PHE A 151 -8.51 15.04 3.11
CA PHE A 151 -9.13 13.93 2.41
C PHE A 151 -10.37 13.43 3.14
N ASP A 152 -11.34 12.94 2.39
CA ASP A 152 -12.58 12.39 2.95
C ASP A 152 -12.38 10.93 3.40
N ILE A 153 -11.52 10.21 2.67
CA ILE A 153 -11.21 8.81 2.95
C ILE A 153 -9.70 8.60 2.86
N ILE A 154 -9.16 7.89 3.83
CA ILE A 154 -7.81 7.36 3.78
C ILE A 154 -7.89 5.84 3.80
N VAL A 155 -7.26 5.21 2.81
CA VAL A 155 -7.18 3.75 2.70
C VAL A 155 -5.72 3.35 2.51
N GLY A 156 -5.31 2.19 3.00
CA GLY A 156 -3.94 1.74 2.73
C GLY A 156 -3.48 0.54 3.54
N ASN A 157 -2.28 0.12 3.21
CA ASN A 157 -1.55 -0.92 3.92
C ASN A 157 -0.15 -0.38 4.27
N PRO A 158 -0.03 0.42 5.35
CA PRO A 158 1.24 1.03 5.74
C PRO A 158 2.27 -0.04 6.14
N PRO A 159 3.57 0.27 6.03
CA PRO A 159 4.60 -0.64 6.50
C PRO A 159 4.49 -0.85 8.01
N PHE A 160 4.72 -2.09 8.46
CA PHE A 160 4.57 -2.47 9.86
C PHE A 160 5.92 -2.57 10.57
N ASN A 161 5.90 -2.28 11.89
CA ASN A 161 7.03 -2.52 12.79
C ASN A 161 8.34 -1.80 12.42
N LEU A 162 8.30 -0.83 11.52
CA LEU A 162 9.40 0.08 11.31
C LEU A 162 9.42 1.10 12.45
N LYS A 163 10.59 1.64 12.74
CA LYS A 163 10.73 2.73 13.72
C LYS A 163 10.92 4.05 12.99
N PHE A 164 10.01 4.97 13.23
CA PHE A 164 10.12 6.37 12.85
C PHE A 164 10.39 7.17 14.12
N ASP A 165 11.65 7.55 14.31
CA ASP A 165 12.15 8.10 15.57
C ASP A 165 11.88 7.18 16.76
N TYR A 166 10.94 7.53 17.63
CA TYR A 166 10.60 6.77 18.84
C TYR A 166 9.29 5.99 18.75
N ARG A 167 8.58 6.07 17.59
CA ARG A 167 7.27 5.45 17.36
C ARG A 167 7.36 4.30 16.36
N LEU A 168 6.40 3.41 16.44
CA LEU A 168 6.18 2.42 15.40
C LEU A 168 5.56 3.10 14.17
N SER A 169 5.87 2.59 13.00
CA SER A 169 5.35 3.13 11.73
C SER A 169 3.82 3.21 11.70
N GLN A 170 3.11 2.20 12.20
CA GLN A 170 1.66 2.18 12.25
C GLN A 170 1.08 3.30 13.14
N GLU A 171 1.73 3.63 14.26
CA GLU A 171 1.32 4.75 15.11
C GLU A 171 1.52 6.08 14.39
N PHE A 172 2.66 6.24 13.73
CA PHE A 172 2.94 7.41 12.90
C PHE A 172 1.90 7.61 11.80
N TYR A 173 1.51 6.52 11.10
CA TYR A 173 0.51 6.60 10.03
C TYR A 173 -0.88 6.96 10.54
N MET A 174 -1.26 6.50 11.74
CA MET A 174 -2.53 6.88 12.37
C MET A 174 -2.57 8.38 12.70
N ASP A 175 -1.52 8.92 13.35
CA ASP A 175 -1.41 10.34 13.64
C ASP A 175 -1.42 11.18 12.36
N LYS A 176 -0.65 10.78 11.35
CA LYS A 176 -0.60 11.47 10.07
C LYS A 176 -1.97 11.45 9.37
N ALA A 177 -2.68 10.32 9.42
CA ALA A 177 -4.02 10.22 8.87
C ALA A 177 -4.99 11.19 9.55
N TYR A 178 -4.94 11.28 10.88
CA TYR A 178 -5.75 12.23 11.63
C TYR A 178 -5.49 13.68 11.20
N ASP A 179 -4.22 14.04 10.98
CA ASP A 179 -3.82 15.40 10.56
C ASP A 179 -4.38 15.78 9.17
N VAL A 180 -4.55 14.81 8.28
CA VAL A 180 -4.92 15.06 6.88
C VAL A 180 -6.36 14.64 6.54
N LEU A 181 -7.12 14.05 7.46
CA LEU A 181 -8.53 13.77 7.29
C LEU A 181 -9.40 15.03 7.42
N ASN A 182 -10.44 15.10 6.62
CA ASN A 182 -11.54 16.04 6.84
C ASN A 182 -12.31 15.68 8.13
N PRO A 183 -12.97 16.65 8.78
CA PRO A 183 -13.94 16.36 9.82
C PRO A 183 -14.98 15.32 9.31
N ALA A 184 -15.22 14.28 10.08
CA ALA A 184 -16.04 13.12 9.72
C ALA A 184 -15.47 12.25 8.56
N GLY A 185 -14.20 12.43 8.19
CA GLY A 185 -13.51 11.55 7.24
C GLY A 185 -13.27 10.16 7.82
N ILE A 186 -13.06 9.19 6.96
CA ILE A 186 -12.92 7.77 7.35
C ILE A 186 -11.49 7.30 7.06
N LEU A 187 -10.89 6.63 8.05
CA LEU A 187 -9.64 5.90 7.90
C LEU A 187 -9.90 4.40 7.91
N MET A 188 -9.43 3.70 6.87
CA MET A 188 -9.43 2.23 6.82
C MET A 188 -8.05 1.73 6.38
N VAL A 189 -7.32 1.13 7.30
CA VAL A 189 -5.96 0.62 7.06
C VAL A 189 -5.80 -0.80 7.54
N ILE A 190 -4.89 -1.53 6.90
CA ILE A 190 -4.45 -2.84 7.36
C ILE A 190 -3.42 -2.61 8.45
N VAL A 191 -3.57 -3.30 9.57
CA VAL A 191 -2.62 -3.24 10.70
C VAL A 191 -2.35 -4.64 11.24
N PRO A 192 -1.19 -4.90 11.84
CA PRO A 192 -0.92 -6.18 12.51
C PRO A 192 -1.89 -6.39 13.69
N LEU A 193 -2.26 -7.64 13.95
CA LEU A 193 -3.14 -7.97 15.09
C LEU A 193 -2.56 -7.48 16.44
N SER A 194 -1.23 -7.49 16.57
CA SER A 194 -0.54 -6.97 17.76
C SER A 194 -0.78 -5.48 18.00
N PHE A 195 -1.09 -4.72 16.97
CA PHE A 195 -1.41 -3.30 17.10
C PHE A 195 -2.69 -3.07 17.90
N MET A 196 -3.69 -3.93 17.70
CA MET A 196 -4.97 -3.87 18.42
C MET A 196 -4.85 -4.16 19.92
N GLN A 197 -3.72 -4.69 20.35
CA GLN A 197 -3.41 -4.98 21.75
C GLN A 197 -2.53 -3.90 22.41
N ASN A 198 -2.22 -2.83 21.67
CA ASN A 198 -1.33 -1.77 22.11
C ASN A 198 -2.13 -0.68 22.85
N GLU A 199 -1.53 -0.08 23.89
CA GLU A 199 -2.15 1.03 24.64
C GLU A 199 -2.54 2.21 23.74
N PHE A 200 -1.78 2.43 22.67
CA PHE A 200 -2.08 3.46 21.67
C PHE A 200 -3.45 3.23 20.99
N CYS A 201 -3.76 2.01 20.61
CA CYS A 201 -5.05 1.69 20.00
C CYS A 201 -6.21 1.87 21.00
N LEU A 202 -5.98 1.55 22.27
CA LEU A 202 -6.98 1.73 23.33
C LEU A 202 -7.30 3.21 23.59
N LEU A 203 -6.32 4.12 23.46
CA LEU A 203 -6.54 5.56 23.60
C LEU A 203 -7.48 6.10 22.51
N TYR A 204 -7.30 5.69 21.24
CA TYR A 204 -8.14 6.16 20.15
C TYR A 204 -9.57 5.58 20.17
N THR A 205 -9.78 4.42 20.79
CA THR A 205 -11.12 3.83 20.94
C THR A 205 -11.89 4.36 22.15
N SER A 206 -11.20 4.87 23.20
CA SER A 206 -11.83 5.46 24.35
C SER A 206 -12.36 6.87 24.09
N ASP A 207 -11.62 7.70 23.36
CA ASP A 207 -12.06 9.06 23.04
C ASP A 207 -13.29 9.07 22.12
N ALA A 208 -13.39 8.09 21.19
CA ALA A 208 -14.58 7.94 20.33
C ALA A 208 -15.84 7.47 21.12
N ALA A 209 -15.67 6.89 22.29
CA ALA A 209 -16.79 6.45 23.13
C ALA A 209 -17.31 7.57 24.05
N ASP A 210 -16.48 8.52 24.41
CA ASP A 210 -16.85 9.64 25.29
C ASP A 210 -17.61 10.75 24.55
N ASP A 211 -17.48 10.85 23.24
CA ASP A 211 -18.26 11.77 22.39
C ASP A 211 -19.67 11.25 22.04
N LEU A 212 -20.05 10.05 22.50
CA LEU A 212 -21.34 9.40 22.23
C LEU A 212 -22.28 9.32 23.46
N ILE A 213 -21.99 10.03 24.56
CA ILE A 213 -22.85 10.09 25.75
C ILE A 213 -23.44 11.49 25.94
#